data_0ddda0cf76d3ecc05be4ad59801a4267
#
_entry.id   0ddda0cf76d3ecc05be4ad59801a4267
#
_cell.length_a   1.000
_cell.length_b   1.000
_cell.length_c   1.000
_cell.angle_alpha   90.00
_cell.angle_beta   90.00
_cell.angle_gamma   90.00
#
_symmetry.space_group_name_H-M   'P 1'
#
loop_
_entity.id
_entity.type
_entity.pdbx_description
1 polymer ?
#
loop_
_entity_poly.entity_id
_entity_poly.type
_entity_poly.pdbx_seq_one_letter_code
_entity_poly.pdbx_strand_id
1 'polypeptide(L)'
;NAATGDLLGEPTAVAYKAASDVVDANGNLTVDYLFAPNTAGGQHLVNMTLAVYNAAGEQITTKDLNNIPVQRNYKTNVTGNLLTVDSKVNVTVAPAFSSPALSETVIEVASVSEVAEALKTNTNVVVMEAPKEAATISLPKYESGDVAVSITLPETSNDITINYATETGGDSKNAPKELNITTPSVSKIIIDASESTVTLNGQSYTAVEATTADNTLIVGKDVTVADLTVKKGNVEIYGTVNNINFTDNGGY
;
A
#
# COMPACT_ATOMS: atom_id res chain seq x y z
N ASN A 1 30.43 17.16 0.56
CA ASN A 1 31.40 16.49 -0.32
C ASN A 1 30.69 15.43 -1.17
N ALA A 2 30.53 15.67 -2.47
CA ALA A 2 29.79 14.79 -3.36
C ALA A 2 30.44 13.40 -3.55
N ALA A 3 31.70 13.24 -3.22
CA ALA A 3 32.43 11.97 -3.36
C ALA A 3 32.26 11.07 -2.12
N THR A 4 32.20 11.64 -0.93
CA THR A 4 32.18 10.89 0.35
C THR A 4 30.84 11.01 1.09
N GLY A 5 30.00 11.96 0.73
CA GLY A 5 28.77 12.28 1.47
C GLY A 5 28.98 13.07 2.75
N ASP A 6 30.22 13.42 3.07
CA ASP A 6 30.52 14.16 4.29
C ASP A 6 30.01 15.60 4.19
N LEU A 7 29.54 16.14 5.29
CA LEU A 7 29.19 17.54 5.41
C LEU A 7 30.46 18.40 5.27
N LEU A 8 30.36 19.45 4.45
CA LEU A 8 31.41 20.46 4.33
C LEU A 8 31.00 21.69 5.16
N GLY A 9 31.20 21.61 6.45
CA GLY A 9 30.89 22.69 7.39
C GLY A 9 29.78 22.34 8.38
N GLU A 10 29.31 23.34 9.11
CA GLU A 10 28.23 23.19 10.09
C GLU A 10 26.89 22.91 9.38
N PRO A 11 26.01 22.09 9.99
CA PRO A 11 24.67 21.82 9.46
C PRO A 11 23.89 23.14 9.27
N THR A 12 23.36 23.34 8.08
CA THR A 12 22.55 24.52 7.80
C THR A 12 21.08 24.15 7.99
N ALA A 13 20.38 24.93 8.81
CA ALA A 13 18.93 24.79 8.93
C ALA A 13 18.25 25.26 7.64
N VAL A 14 17.40 24.42 7.06
CA VAL A 14 16.52 24.79 5.94
C VAL A 14 15.14 25.07 6.51
N ALA A 15 14.68 26.31 6.40
CA ALA A 15 13.35 26.68 6.88
C ALA A 15 12.33 26.59 5.74
N TYR A 16 11.30 25.80 5.94
CA TYR A 16 10.12 25.77 5.08
C TYR A 16 8.99 26.54 5.76
N LYS A 17 8.40 27.48 5.06
CA LYS A 17 7.11 28.01 5.48
C LYS A 17 6.07 26.96 5.08
N ALA A 18 5.27 26.53 6.05
CA ALA A 18 4.11 25.68 5.80
C ALA A 18 3.06 26.50 5.03
N ALA A 19 3.29 26.69 3.75
CA ALA A 19 2.33 27.22 2.82
C ALA A 19 1.87 26.07 1.93
N SER A 20 0.75 26.26 1.25
CA SER A 20 0.21 25.38 0.20
C SER A 20 1.24 24.90 -0.85
N ASP A 21 2.41 25.51 -0.87
CA ASP A 21 3.45 25.25 -1.86
C ASP A 21 4.40 24.11 -1.50
N VAL A 22 4.39 23.65 -0.25
CA VAL A 22 5.27 22.57 0.25
C VAL A 22 4.53 21.36 0.79
N VAL A 23 3.24 21.52 1.09
CA VAL A 23 2.37 20.43 1.53
C VAL A 23 1.39 20.13 0.42
N ASP A 24 1.42 18.92 -0.11
CA ASP A 24 0.46 18.48 -1.13
C ASP A 24 -0.95 18.31 -0.54
N ALA A 25 -1.93 18.01 -1.43
CA ALA A 25 -3.33 17.81 -1.02
C ALA A 25 -3.53 16.63 -0.05
N ASN A 26 -2.55 15.73 0.06
CA ASN A 26 -2.57 14.57 0.94
C ASN A 26 -1.82 14.82 2.26
N GLY A 27 -1.35 16.05 2.48
CA GLY A 27 -0.60 16.41 3.67
C GLY A 27 0.87 15.98 3.65
N ASN A 28 1.42 15.57 2.51
CA ASN A 28 2.82 15.23 2.39
C ASN A 28 3.68 16.49 2.22
N LEU A 29 4.77 16.54 2.97
CA LEU A 29 5.77 17.59 2.89
C LEU A 29 6.97 17.11 2.07
N THR A 30 7.28 17.79 0.97
CA THR A 30 8.56 17.60 0.27
C THR A 30 9.62 18.45 0.95
N VAL A 31 10.56 17.78 1.61
CA VAL A 31 11.54 18.49 2.46
C VAL A 31 12.71 18.99 1.65
N ASP A 32 13.44 18.15 0.91
CA ASP A 32 14.57 18.60 0.09
C ASP A 32 15.15 17.50 -0.80
N TYR A 33 16.10 17.91 -1.66
CA TYR A 33 16.95 17.01 -2.43
C TYR A 33 18.32 16.92 -1.77
N LEU A 34 18.71 15.72 -1.38
CA LEU A 34 20.01 15.45 -0.78
C LEU A 34 20.96 14.81 -1.80
N PHE A 35 22.21 15.27 -1.81
CA PHE A 35 23.26 14.61 -2.58
C PHE A 35 23.71 13.35 -1.86
N ALA A 36 23.31 12.18 -2.35
CA ALA A 36 23.84 10.91 -1.87
C ALA A 36 25.17 10.57 -2.54
N PRO A 37 26.15 9.99 -1.82
CA PRO A 37 27.42 9.56 -2.39
C PRO A 37 27.27 8.60 -3.56
N ASN A 38 28.21 8.65 -4.50
CA ASN A 38 28.20 7.82 -5.70
C ASN A 38 28.81 6.44 -5.45
N THR A 39 28.40 5.75 -4.40
CA THR A 39 28.77 4.34 -4.18
C THR A 39 27.74 3.47 -4.86
N ALA A 40 28.19 2.61 -5.79
CA ALA A 40 27.31 1.73 -6.55
C ALA A 40 26.45 0.88 -5.60
N GLY A 41 25.13 1.05 -5.63
CA GLY A 41 24.15 0.23 -4.91
C GLY A 41 24.08 0.44 -3.40
N GLY A 42 24.78 1.43 -2.82
CA GLY A 42 24.84 1.63 -1.37
C GLY A 42 23.80 2.64 -0.84
N GLN A 43 23.15 2.29 0.26
CA GLN A 43 22.42 3.23 1.08
C GLN A 43 23.36 3.91 2.05
N HIS A 44 23.18 5.23 2.27
CA HIS A 44 23.83 6.00 3.31
C HIS A 44 22.82 6.38 4.37
N LEU A 45 23.23 6.32 5.64
CA LEU A 45 22.40 6.70 6.75
C LEU A 45 22.69 8.16 7.11
N VAL A 46 21.65 8.98 7.14
CA VAL A 46 21.75 10.38 7.56
C VAL A 46 20.90 10.60 8.80
N ASN A 47 21.32 11.56 9.62
CA ASN A 47 20.55 12.02 10.76
C ASN A 47 20.06 13.43 10.46
N MET A 48 18.80 13.69 10.79
CA MET A 48 18.18 15.00 10.64
C MET A 48 17.27 15.30 11.82
N THR A 49 17.11 16.55 12.15
CA THR A 49 16.16 17.01 13.16
C THR A 49 15.08 17.82 12.46
N LEU A 50 13.83 17.45 12.67
CA LEU A 50 12.67 18.21 12.22
C LEU A 50 12.14 19.03 13.39
N ALA A 51 12.07 20.34 13.22
CA ALA A 51 11.44 21.23 14.17
C ALA A 51 10.21 21.90 13.53
N VAL A 52 9.10 21.91 14.24
CA VAL A 52 7.83 22.49 13.79
C VAL A 52 7.54 23.73 14.63
N TYR A 53 7.22 24.83 13.96
CA TYR A 53 6.93 26.11 14.58
C TYR A 53 5.50 26.57 14.24
N ASN A 54 4.88 27.30 15.15
CA ASN A 54 3.61 27.97 14.87
C ASN A 54 3.82 29.26 14.04
N ALA A 55 2.72 29.91 13.67
CA ALA A 55 2.78 31.16 12.90
C ALA A 55 3.46 32.33 13.67
N ALA A 56 3.55 32.26 14.99
CA ALA A 56 4.25 33.23 15.83
C ALA A 56 5.76 32.96 15.93
N GLY A 57 6.25 31.85 15.34
CA GLY A 57 7.65 31.47 15.42
C GLY A 57 8.02 30.69 16.67
N GLU A 58 7.05 30.23 17.46
CA GLU A 58 7.29 29.42 18.64
C GLU A 58 7.38 27.96 18.24
N GLN A 59 8.38 27.25 18.75
CA GLN A 59 8.57 25.83 18.46
C GLN A 59 7.47 25.00 19.14
N ILE A 60 6.69 24.29 18.33
CA ILE A 60 5.62 23.39 18.81
C ILE A 60 6.22 22.05 19.24
N THR A 61 7.08 21.49 18.38
CA THR A 61 7.69 20.18 18.61
C THR A 61 8.99 20.05 17.83
N THR A 62 9.81 19.10 18.25
CA THR A 62 11.00 18.67 17.52
C THR A 62 11.07 17.16 17.50
N LYS A 63 11.59 16.59 16.43
CA LYS A 63 11.76 15.15 16.27
C LYS A 63 13.08 14.84 15.60
N ASP A 64 13.88 14.00 16.26
CA ASP A 64 15.12 13.49 15.69
C ASP A 64 14.81 12.27 14.84
N LEU A 65 15.23 12.33 13.60
CA LEU A 65 15.09 11.27 12.61
C LEU A 65 16.49 10.69 12.37
N ASN A 66 16.79 9.60 13.05
CA ASN A 66 18.11 8.98 13.01
C ASN A 66 18.15 7.80 12.04
N ASN A 67 19.32 7.63 11.40
CA ASN A 67 19.59 6.53 10.49
C ASN A 67 18.62 6.46 9.31
N ILE A 68 18.25 7.61 8.75
CA ILE A 68 17.39 7.69 7.57
C ILE A 68 18.21 7.24 6.35
N PRO A 69 17.82 6.15 5.68
CA PRO A 69 18.54 5.69 4.51
C PRO A 69 18.30 6.61 3.32
N VAL A 70 19.37 7.06 2.70
CA VAL A 70 19.35 7.84 1.46
C VAL A 70 20.17 7.11 0.40
N GLN A 71 19.71 7.14 -0.85
CA GLN A 71 20.38 6.48 -1.95
C GLN A 71 20.28 7.34 -3.21
N ARG A 72 21.33 7.34 -4.03
CA ARG A 72 21.35 8.10 -5.28
C ARG A 72 20.21 7.63 -6.20
N ASN A 73 19.46 8.57 -6.77
CA ASN A 73 18.30 8.34 -7.65
C ASN A 73 17.12 7.61 -6.97
N TYR A 74 17.06 7.67 -5.64
CA TYR A 74 15.94 7.12 -4.88
C TYR A 74 15.24 8.22 -4.11
N LYS A 75 13.95 8.01 -3.87
CA LYS A 75 13.13 8.83 -2.99
C LYS A 75 13.04 8.14 -1.64
N THR A 76 13.41 8.83 -0.57
CA THR A 76 13.18 8.37 0.80
C THR A 76 11.91 9.01 1.32
N ASN A 77 10.92 8.21 1.66
CA ASN A 77 9.70 8.66 2.30
C ASN A 77 9.83 8.42 3.81
N VAL A 78 9.59 9.47 4.58
CA VAL A 78 9.52 9.42 6.03
C VAL A 78 8.09 9.75 6.41
N THR A 79 7.37 8.79 6.96
CA THR A 79 5.96 8.94 7.31
C THR A 79 5.75 8.78 8.81
N GLY A 80 4.89 9.58 9.37
CA GLY A 80 4.58 9.55 10.79
C GLY A 80 3.80 10.79 11.20
N ASN A 81 3.16 10.73 12.36
CA ASN A 81 2.51 11.91 12.93
C ASN A 81 3.56 12.77 13.64
N LEU A 82 3.89 13.90 13.03
CA LEU A 82 4.94 14.81 13.50
C LEU A 82 4.55 15.63 14.75
N LEU A 83 3.25 15.68 15.06
CA LEU A 83 2.71 16.50 16.15
C LEU A 83 2.54 15.71 17.46
N THR A 84 2.68 14.40 17.45
CA THR A 84 2.58 13.57 18.66
C THR A 84 3.95 13.04 19.10
N VAL A 85 4.22 13.08 20.39
CA VAL A 85 5.55 12.80 20.98
C VAL A 85 5.96 11.33 20.81
N ASP A 86 5.01 10.39 20.74
CA ASP A 86 5.27 8.93 20.76
C ASP A 86 5.03 8.22 19.41
N SER A 87 4.91 8.95 18.32
CA SER A 87 4.64 8.31 17.02
C SER A 87 5.88 7.63 16.46
N LYS A 88 5.74 6.36 16.07
CA LYS A 88 6.74 5.66 15.28
C LYS A 88 6.83 6.32 13.89
N VAL A 89 8.05 6.49 13.40
CA VAL A 89 8.31 6.98 12.06
C VAL A 89 8.64 5.78 11.18
N ASN A 90 7.92 5.64 10.08
CA ASN A 90 8.22 4.64 9.06
C ASN A 90 9.08 5.28 7.97
N VAL A 91 10.11 4.57 7.55
CA VAL A 91 11.01 5.04 6.48
C VAL A 91 11.04 4.01 5.37
N THR A 92 10.74 4.46 4.15
CA THR A 92 10.83 3.65 2.94
C THR A 92 11.70 4.33 1.90
N VAL A 93 12.44 3.55 1.12
CA VAL A 93 13.30 4.04 0.03
C VAL A 93 12.77 3.47 -1.28
N ALA A 94 12.38 4.34 -2.19
CA ALA A 94 11.82 3.96 -3.48
C ALA A 94 12.59 4.63 -4.63
N PRO A 95 12.70 4.02 -5.84
CA PRO A 95 13.33 4.64 -7.00
C PRO A 95 12.69 5.99 -7.34
N ALA A 96 13.48 7.05 -7.48
CA ALA A 96 12.99 8.42 -7.66
C ALA A 96 12.39 8.69 -9.05
N PHE A 97 12.63 7.83 -10.03
CA PHE A 97 12.29 8.04 -11.44
C PHE A 97 11.36 6.97 -12.04
N SER A 98 10.78 6.10 -11.24
CA SER A 98 9.60 5.37 -11.66
C SER A 98 8.38 6.31 -11.60
N SER A 99 7.43 6.19 -12.54
CA SER A 99 6.10 6.85 -12.54
C SER A 99 5.57 6.98 -11.12
N PRO A 100 4.74 7.99 -10.79
CA PRO A 100 4.48 8.40 -9.42
C PRO A 100 4.46 7.17 -8.50
N ALA A 101 5.55 7.02 -7.75
CA ALA A 101 5.77 5.81 -6.98
C ALA A 101 4.59 5.63 -6.03
N LEU A 102 3.83 4.57 -6.24
CA LEU A 102 2.81 4.18 -5.29
C LEU A 102 3.50 4.05 -3.94
N SER A 103 2.98 4.68 -2.93
CA SER A 103 3.54 4.59 -1.58
C SER A 103 3.29 3.18 -1.05
N GLU A 104 4.34 2.48 -0.62
CA GLU A 104 4.21 1.21 0.12
C GLU A 104 3.81 1.42 1.59
N THR A 105 3.59 2.66 1.98
CA THR A 105 3.13 3.00 3.33
C THR A 105 1.73 2.44 3.54
N VAL A 106 1.52 1.83 4.69
CA VAL A 106 0.17 1.42 5.11
C VAL A 106 -0.68 2.66 5.34
N ILE A 107 -1.78 2.78 4.61
CA ILE A 107 -2.81 3.79 4.83
C ILE A 107 -4.00 3.16 5.55
N GLU A 108 -4.42 3.79 6.62
CA GLU A 108 -5.65 3.46 7.31
C GLU A 108 -6.80 4.27 6.71
N VAL A 109 -7.87 3.59 6.32
CA VAL A 109 -9.12 4.19 5.83
C VAL A 109 -10.25 3.81 6.77
N ALA A 110 -11.20 4.71 6.95
CA ALA A 110 -12.31 4.45 7.86
C ALA A 110 -13.22 3.33 7.33
N SER A 111 -13.48 3.32 6.03
CA SER A 111 -14.46 2.42 5.41
C SER A 111 -13.97 1.75 4.12
N VAL A 112 -14.64 0.68 3.74
CA VAL A 112 -14.41 -0.05 2.49
C VAL A 112 -14.55 0.86 1.25
N SER A 113 -15.42 1.86 1.29
CA SER A 113 -15.65 2.78 0.17
C SER A 113 -14.45 3.69 -0.15
N GLU A 114 -13.53 3.87 0.79
CA GLU A 114 -12.34 4.71 0.63
C GLU A 114 -11.15 3.95 0.06
N VAL A 115 -11.20 2.61 0.05
CA VAL A 115 -10.08 1.75 -0.38
C VAL A 115 -9.64 2.06 -1.80
N ALA A 116 -10.58 2.17 -2.73
CA ALA A 116 -10.29 2.41 -4.14
C ALA A 116 -9.55 3.73 -4.38
N GLU A 117 -9.91 4.79 -3.65
CA GLU A 117 -9.23 6.09 -3.72
C GLU A 117 -7.84 6.03 -3.10
N ALA A 118 -7.72 5.39 -1.94
CA ALA A 118 -6.43 5.21 -1.27
C ALA A 118 -5.44 4.41 -2.12
N LEU A 119 -5.90 3.41 -2.85
CA LEU A 119 -5.08 2.58 -3.73
C LEU A 119 -4.59 3.29 -5.00
N LYS A 120 -5.09 4.48 -5.34
CA LYS A 120 -4.53 5.27 -6.46
C LYS A 120 -3.12 5.80 -6.17
N THR A 121 -2.79 5.99 -4.90
CA THR A 121 -1.51 6.56 -4.46
C THR A 121 -0.71 5.65 -3.53
N ASN A 122 -1.30 4.54 -3.09
CA ASN A 122 -0.69 3.60 -2.13
C ASN A 122 -0.93 2.17 -2.58
N THR A 123 -0.13 1.26 -2.07
CA THR A 123 -0.27 -0.18 -2.35
C THR A 123 -0.75 -0.98 -1.14
N ASN A 124 -0.73 -0.39 0.05
CA ASN A 124 -1.13 -1.04 1.29
C ASN A 124 -2.23 -0.25 2.00
N VAL A 125 -3.40 -0.84 2.14
CA VAL A 125 -4.56 -0.21 2.77
C VAL A 125 -5.11 -1.09 3.89
N VAL A 126 -5.40 -0.48 5.03
CA VAL A 126 -6.07 -1.11 6.18
C VAL A 126 -7.41 -0.44 6.39
N VAL A 127 -8.49 -1.21 6.34
CA VAL A 127 -9.85 -0.74 6.64
C VAL A 127 -10.11 -0.90 8.13
N MET A 128 -10.49 0.19 8.78
CA MET A 128 -10.65 0.24 10.25
C MET A 128 -12.04 -0.18 10.71
N GLU A 129 -13.08 0.10 9.92
CA GLU A 129 -14.45 -0.20 10.30
C GLU A 129 -15.05 -1.27 9.40
N ALA A 130 -15.70 -2.25 10.01
CA ALA A 130 -16.45 -3.26 9.29
C ALA A 130 -17.63 -2.64 8.53
N PRO A 131 -17.87 -3.04 7.27
CA PRO A 131 -19.01 -2.55 6.53
C PRO A 131 -20.32 -2.99 7.19
N LYS A 132 -21.31 -2.10 7.20
CA LYS A 132 -22.64 -2.35 7.79
C LYS A 132 -23.57 -3.15 6.88
N GLU A 133 -23.21 -3.27 5.62
CA GLU A 133 -23.92 -3.99 4.57
C GLU A 133 -22.92 -4.56 3.56
N ALA A 134 -23.39 -5.34 2.59
CA ALA A 134 -22.51 -5.86 1.54
C ALA A 134 -21.83 -4.71 0.79
N ALA A 135 -20.53 -4.83 0.57
CA ALA A 135 -19.72 -3.76 0.02
C ALA A 135 -18.86 -4.22 -1.16
N THR A 136 -18.53 -3.29 -2.04
CA THR A 136 -17.68 -3.54 -3.20
C THR A 136 -16.44 -2.65 -3.16
N ILE A 137 -15.29 -3.25 -3.37
CA ILE A 137 -14.01 -2.59 -3.60
C ILE A 137 -13.70 -2.70 -5.09
N SER A 138 -13.75 -1.57 -5.80
CA SER A 138 -13.36 -1.51 -7.21
C SER A 138 -11.90 -1.05 -7.31
N LEU A 139 -11.00 -2.01 -7.52
CA LEU A 139 -9.56 -1.75 -7.58
C LEU A 139 -9.20 -0.84 -8.76
N PRO A 140 -8.31 0.14 -8.58
CA PRO A 140 -7.76 0.90 -9.68
C PRO A 140 -6.84 0.03 -10.54
N LYS A 141 -6.66 0.42 -11.80
CA LYS A 141 -5.61 -0.10 -12.68
C LYS A 141 -4.44 0.88 -12.74
N TYR A 142 -3.25 0.38 -12.99
CA TYR A 142 -1.99 1.10 -12.85
C TYR A 142 -1.25 1.23 -14.18
N GLU A 143 -0.38 2.23 -14.31
CA GLU A 143 0.50 2.40 -15.48
C GLU A 143 1.46 1.21 -15.64
N SER A 144 1.94 0.66 -14.52
CA SER A 144 2.78 -0.55 -14.50
C SER A 144 1.96 -1.77 -14.09
N GLY A 145 2.13 -2.88 -14.79
CA GLY A 145 1.55 -4.16 -14.41
C GLY A 145 2.31 -4.88 -13.27
N ASP A 146 3.48 -4.40 -12.86
CA ASP A 146 4.27 -5.01 -11.78
C ASP A 146 3.93 -4.46 -10.38
N VAL A 147 2.68 -4.07 -10.15
CA VAL A 147 2.20 -3.56 -8.87
C VAL A 147 1.68 -4.71 -8.02
N ALA A 148 2.11 -4.76 -6.75
CA ALA A 148 1.54 -5.62 -5.72
C ALA A 148 0.68 -4.77 -4.77
N VAL A 149 -0.56 -5.17 -4.56
CA VAL A 149 -1.53 -4.47 -3.70
C VAL A 149 -1.86 -5.34 -2.49
N SER A 150 -1.95 -4.73 -1.32
CA SER A 150 -2.38 -5.38 -0.07
C SER A 150 -3.55 -4.66 0.56
N ILE A 151 -4.60 -5.39 0.88
CA ILE A 151 -5.80 -4.89 1.55
C ILE A 151 -6.02 -5.70 2.82
N THR A 152 -6.03 -5.01 3.95
CA THR A 152 -6.43 -5.62 5.22
C THR A 152 -7.84 -5.18 5.57
N LEU A 153 -8.72 -6.15 5.73
CA LEU A 153 -10.12 -5.96 6.09
C LEU A 153 -10.34 -6.30 7.57
N PRO A 154 -11.21 -5.60 8.27
CA PRO A 154 -11.65 -6.00 9.60
C PRO A 154 -12.50 -7.27 9.53
N GLU A 155 -12.74 -7.88 10.68
CA GLU A 155 -13.76 -8.94 10.80
C GLU A 155 -15.13 -8.42 10.38
N THR A 156 -15.82 -9.18 9.49
CA THR A 156 -17.15 -8.80 9.03
C THR A 156 -18.03 -10.00 8.72
N SER A 157 -19.33 -9.87 9.06
CA SER A 157 -20.38 -10.81 8.65
C SER A 157 -21.03 -10.43 7.32
N ASN A 158 -20.66 -9.30 6.73
CA ASN A 158 -21.19 -8.84 5.45
C ASN A 158 -20.32 -9.30 4.29
N ASP A 159 -20.94 -9.46 3.14
CA ASP A 159 -20.24 -9.88 1.91
C ASP A 159 -19.36 -8.76 1.37
N ILE A 160 -18.16 -9.11 0.95
CA ILE A 160 -17.21 -8.21 0.29
C ILE A 160 -17.00 -8.68 -1.15
N THR A 161 -17.21 -7.79 -2.10
CA THR A 161 -16.86 -8.01 -3.51
C THR A 161 -15.62 -7.20 -3.86
N ILE A 162 -14.66 -7.83 -4.52
CA ILE A 162 -13.46 -7.17 -5.05
C ILE A 162 -13.42 -7.38 -6.55
N ASN A 163 -13.41 -6.28 -7.29
CA ASN A 163 -13.33 -6.26 -8.75
C ASN A 163 -12.41 -5.13 -9.24
N TYR A 164 -12.30 -4.96 -10.54
CA TYR A 164 -11.63 -3.81 -11.14
C TYR A 164 -12.62 -2.70 -11.48
N ALA A 165 -12.18 -1.46 -11.27
CA ALA A 165 -12.93 -0.29 -11.76
C ALA A 165 -13.05 -0.35 -13.30
N THR A 166 -14.22 -0.02 -13.81
CA THR A 166 -14.43 0.11 -15.26
C THR A 166 -13.66 1.34 -15.72
N GLU A 167 -12.73 1.16 -16.65
CA GLU A 167 -11.98 2.26 -17.23
C GLU A 167 -12.86 3.10 -18.16
N THR A 168 -12.88 4.41 -17.93
CA THR A 168 -13.46 5.39 -18.85
C THR A 168 -12.32 6.18 -19.49
N GLY A 169 -11.88 5.76 -20.67
CA GLY A 169 -10.80 6.45 -21.42
C GLY A 169 -9.86 5.46 -22.09
N GLY A 170 -9.29 5.82 -23.21
CA GLY A 170 -8.57 4.94 -24.12
C GLY A 170 -7.15 4.54 -23.71
N ASP A 171 -6.72 4.79 -22.47
CA ASP A 171 -5.39 4.40 -22.00
C ASP A 171 -5.46 3.00 -21.35
N SER A 172 -4.76 2.05 -21.93
CA SER A 172 -4.66 0.68 -21.39
C SER A 172 -3.84 0.70 -20.11
N LYS A 173 -4.51 0.64 -18.97
CA LYS A 173 -3.89 0.44 -17.66
C LYS A 173 -3.91 -1.03 -17.27
N ASN A 174 -2.95 -1.41 -16.46
CA ASN A 174 -2.75 -2.78 -16.04
C ASN A 174 -3.38 -3.03 -14.66
N ALA A 175 -3.99 -4.19 -14.48
CA ALA A 175 -4.34 -4.69 -13.18
C ALA A 175 -3.06 -4.90 -12.33
N PRO A 176 -3.15 -4.85 -10.99
CA PRO A 176 -2.03 -5.24 -10.15
C PRO A 176 -1.66 -6.70 -10.43
N LYS A 177 -0.37 -7.01 -10.49
CA LYS A 177 0.13 -8.37 -10.67
C LYS A 177 -0.25 -9.29 -9.50
N GLU A 178 -0.18 -8.74 -8.30
CA GLU A 178 -0.47 -9.44 -7.06
C GLU A 178 -1.49 -8.66 -6.23
N LEU A 179 -2.47 -9.39 -5.70
CA LEU A 179 -3.48 -8.87 -4.78
C LEU A 179 -3.47 -9.70 -3.50
N ASN A 180 -3.01 -9.11 -2.41
CA ASN A 180 -2.97 -9.73 -1.09
C ASN A 180 -4.17 -9.26 -0.28
N ILE A 181 -5.00 -10.19 0.18
CA ILE A 181 -6.17 -9.90 1.01
C ILE A 181 -5.96 -10.54 2.37
N THR A 182 -6.02 -9.74 3.42
CA THR A 182 -5.86 -10.19 4.80
C THR A 182 -7.12 -9.86 5.59
N THR A 183 -7.68 -10.84 6.31
CA THR A 183 -8.79 -10.62 7.24
C THR A 183 -8.74 -11.60 8.40
N PRO A 184 -9.15 -11.21 9.61
CA PRO A 184 -9.38 -12.16 10.70
C PRO A 184 -10.50 -13.12 10.37
N SER A 185 -11.64 -12.60 9.87
CA SER A 185 -12.79 -13.39 9.47
C SER A 185 -13.69 -12.62 8.51
N VAL A 186 -14.22 -13.30 7.50
CA VAL A 186 -15.24 -12.76 6.60
C VAL A 186 -16.28 -13.83 6.28
N SER A 187 -17.57 -13.43 6.24
CA SER A 187 -18.65 -14.33 5.89
C SER A 187 -18.54 -14.80 4.44
N LYS A 188 -18.51 -13.86 3.51
CA LYS A 188 -18.28 -14.17 2.09
C LYS A 188 -17.40 -13.13 1.44
N ILE A 189 -16.43 -13.60 0.66
CA ILE A 189 -15.68 -12.76 -0.25
C ILE A 189 -15.86 -13.23 -1.69
N ILE A 190 -16.18 -12.30 -2.58
CA ILE A 190 -16.30 -12.52 -4.01
C ILE A 190 -15.12 -11.81 -4.68
N ILE A 191 -14.28 -12.56 -5.35
CA ILE A 191 -13.08 -12.07 -6.00
C ILE A 191 -13.26 -12.20 -7.51
N ASP A 192 -13.47 -11.07 -8.17
CA ASP A 192 -13.50 -10.96 -9.63
C ASP A 192 -12.26 -10.17 -10.09
N ALA A 193 -11.11 -10.81 -9.93
CA ALA A 193 -9.79 -10.25 -10.18
C ALA A 193 -9.02 -11.12 -11.19
N SER A 194 -9.59 -11.30 -12.38
CA SER A 194 -9.14 -12.22 -13.42
C SER A 194 -7.73 -11.96 -13.95
N GLU A 195 -7.20 -10.75 -13.77
CA GLU A 195 -5.88 -10.33 -14.25
C GLU A 195 -4.78 -10.38 -13.17
N SER A 196 -5.11 -10.75 -11.91
CA SER A 196 -4.17 -10.76 -10.79
C SER A 196 -4.00 -12.15 -10.16
N THR A 197 -2.79 -12.45 -9.69
CA THR A 197 -2.59 -13.52 -8.71
C THR A 197 -3.11 -13.03 -7.37
N VAL A 198 -4.07 -13.76 -6.78
CA VAL A 198 -4.73 -13.36 -5.53
C VAL A 198 -4.30 -14.27 -4.40
N THR A 199 -3.79 -13.70 -3.30
CA THR A 199 -3.42 -14.43 -2.10
C THR A 199 -4.36 -14.08 -0.95
N LEU A 200 -5.01 -15.08 -0.39
CA LEU A 200 -5.79 -14.97 0.84
C LEU A 200 -4.88 -15.21 2.04
N ASN A 201 -4.90 -14.27 2.97
CA ASN A 201 -4.17 -14.29 4.23
C ASN A 201 -5.13 -14.06 5.40
N GLY A 202 -4.64 -14.20 6.62
CA GLY A 202 -5.44 -14.02 7.84
C GLY A 202 -5.88 -15.36 8.43
N GLN A 203 -7.12 -15.49 8.89
CA GLN A 203 -7.56 -16.66 9.63
C GLN A 203 -8.68 -17.43 8.94
N SER A 204 -9.86 -16.83 8.72
CA SER A 204 -11.01 -17.59 8.25
C SER A 204 -11.87 -16.88 7.22
N TYR A 205 -12.34 -17.67 6.25
CA TYR A 205 -13.28 -17.27 5.23
C TYR A 205 -14.41 -18.31 5.22
N THR A 206 -15.64 -17.90 5.52
CA THR A 206 -16.76 -18.84 5.48
C THR A 206 -17.07 -19.23 4.04
N ALA A 207 -17.12 -18.27 3.12
CA ALA A 207 -17.26 -18.54 1.70
C ALA A 207 -16.32 -17.69 0.86
N VAL A 208 -15.68 -18.31 -0.12
CA VAL A 208 -14.88 -17.64 -1.15
C VAL A 208 -15.45 -18.02 -2.51
N GLU A 209 -15.73 -17.01 -3.33
CA GLU A 209 -16.10 -17.18 -4.73
C GLU A 209 -15.06 -16.45 -5.57
N ALA A 210 -14.35 -17.14 -6.44
CA ALA A 210 -13.21 -16.57 -7.15
C ALA A 210 -13.26 -16.79 -8.66
N THR A 211 -12.95 -15.74 -9.39
CA THR A 211 -12.63 -15.74 -10.81
C THR A 211 -11.24 -15.14 -10.99
N THR A 212 -10.26 -16.01 -11.32
CA THR A 212 -8.87 -15.62 -11.58
C THR A 212 -8.42 -16.22 -12.93
N ALA A 213 -9.17 -15.93 -13.98
CA ALA A 213 -9.17 -16.64 -15.26
C ALA A 213 -7.78 -16.97 -15.82
N ASP A 214 -6.87 -15.99 -15.79
CA ASP A 214 -5.51 -16.12 -16.35
C ASP A 214 -4.43 -16.21 -15.26
N ASN A 215 -4.82 -16.31 -13.99
CA ASN A 215 -3.94 -16.27 -12.84
C ASN A 215 -4.34 -17.33 -11.80
N THR A 216 -3.76 -17.22 -10.61
CA THR A 216 -3.89 -18.20 -9.53
C THR A 216 -4.51 -17.57 -8.29
N LEU A 217 -5.46 -18.28 -7.67
CA LEU A 217 -5.87 -18.05 -6.29
C LEU A 217 -4.97 -18.85 -5.36
N ILE A 218 -4.37 -18.21 -4.39
CA ILE A 218 -3.52 -18.82 -3.36
C ILE A 218 -4.24 -18.77 -2.02
N VAL A 219 -4.52 -19.89 -1.41
CA VAL A 219 -4.98 -19.99 -0.03
C VAL A 219 -3.77 -20.10 0.88
N GLY A 220 -3.48 -19.05 1.65
CA GLY A 220 -2.30 -18.96 2.49
C GLY A 220 -2.28 -20.00 3.62
N LYS A 221 -1.10 -20.28 4.16
CA LYS A 221 -0.81 -21.39 5.08
C LYS A 221 -1.69 -21.41 6.34
N ASP A 222 -1.98 -20.24 6.91
CA ASP A 222 -2.74 -20.13 8.16
C ASP A 222 -4.22 -19.82 7.92
N VAL A 223 -4.67 -19.93 6.67
CA VAL A 223 -6.04 -19.63 6.25
C VAL A 223 -6.91 -20.89 6.28
N THR A 224 -8.13 -20.72 6.78
CA THR A 224 -9.20 -21.72 6.67
C THR A 224 -10.32 -21.16 5.81
N VAL A 225 -10.70 -21.87 4.76
CA VAL A 225 -11.85 -21.58 3.91
C VAL A 225 -12.88 -22.70 4.09
N ALA A 226 -14.11 -22.38 4.52
CA ALA A 226 -15.12 -23.41 4.66
C ALA A 226 -15.65 -23.86 3.30
N ASP A 227 -16.06 -22.92 2.45
CA ASP A 227 -16.58 -23.19 1.11
C ASP A 227 -15.86 -22.37 0.05
N LEU A 228 -15.12 -23.00 -0.83
CA LEU A 228 -14.43 -22.38 -1.95
C LEU A 228 -15.13 -22.73 -3.26
N THR A 229 -15.61 -21.71 -3.97
CA THR A 229 -16.13 -21.83 -5.34
C THR A 229 -15.16 -21.19 -6.31
N VAL A 230 -14.61 -21.95 -7.23
CA VAL A 230 -13.71 -21.49 -8.28
C VAL A 230 -14.45 -21.50 -9.60
N LYS A 231 -14.65 -20.32 -10.19
CA LYS A 231 -15.32 -20.16 -11.48
C LYS A 231 -14.37 -20.33 -12.66
N LYS A 232 -13.15 -19.81 -12.51
CA LYS A 232 -12.05 -19.91 -13.49
C LYS A 232 -10.71 -19.74 -12.81
N GLY A 233 -9.65 -20.26 -13.45
CA GLY A 233 -8.26 -20.10 -13.06
C GLY A 233 -7.71 -21.26 -12.27
N ASN A 234 -6.51 -21.08 -11.74
CA ASN A 234 -5.80 -22.06 -10.94
C ASN A 234 -5.97 -21.79 -9.46
N VAL A 235 -5.80 -22.83 -8.65
CA VAL A 235 -5.81 -22.68 -7.18
C VAL A 235 -4.62 -23.40 -6.59
N GLU A 236 -3.92 -22.73 -5.69
CA GLU A 236 -2.89 -23.31 -4.83
C GLU A 236 -3.35 -23.22 -3.37
N ILE A 237 -3.35 -24.36 -2.67
CA ILE A 237 -3.86 -24.44 -1.30
C ILE A 237 -2.71 -24.83 -0.37
N TYR A 238 -2.27 -23.89 0.45
CA TYR A 238 -1.28 -24.09 1.51
C TYR A 238 -1.95 -24.16 2.90
N GLY A 239 -3.16 -23.64 3.02
CA GLY A 239 -4.00 -23.66 4.22
C GLY A 239 -4.98 -24.82 4.22
N THR A 240 -6.17 -24.59 4.80
CA THR A 240 -7.25 -25.57 4.88
C THR A 240 -8.45 -25.11 4.06
N VAL A 241 -8.98 -25.98 3.21
CA VAL A 241 -10.24 -25.78 2.50
C VAL A 241 -11.15 -26.97 2.78
N ASN A 242 -12.32 -26.74 3.37
CA ASN A 242 -13.21 -27.84 3.73
C ASN A 242 -14.00 -28.37 2.53
N ASN A 243 -14.54 -27.47 1.71
CA ASN A 243 -15.29 -27.83 0.51
C ASN A 243 -14.79 -27.02 -0.70
N ILE A 244 -14.59 -27.70 -1.82
CA ILE A 244 -14.19 -27.03 -3.08
C ILE A 244 -15.22 -27.38 -4.15
N ASN A 245 -15.71 -26.35 -4.83
CA ASN A 245 -16.61 -26.48 -5.96
C ASN A 245 -16.02 -25.75 -7.18
N PHE A 246 -15.79 -26.48 -8.25
CA PHE A 246 -15.39 -25.93 -9.55
C PHE A 246 -16.63 -25.80 -10.42
N THR A 247 -16.99 -24.58 -10.77
CA THR A 247 -18.15 -24.29 -11.62
C THR A 247 -17.68 -23.81 -12.99
N ASP A 248 -16.95 -24.66 -13.71
CA ASP A 248 -16.59 -24.35 -15.08
C ASP A 248 -17.81 -24.58 -16.01
N ASN A 249 -18.35 -23.49 -16.53
CA ASN A 249 -19.37 -23.50 -17.57
C ASN A 249 -18.80 -23.21 -18.98
N GLY A 250 -17.53 -23.46 -19.22
CA GLY A 250 -16.92 -23.12 -20.49
C GLY A 250 -15.81 -24.03 -20.94
N GLY A 251 -16.18 -25.07 -21.65
CA GLY A 251 -15.43 -25.81 -22.67
C GLY A 251 -13.91 -25.82 -22.62
N TYR A 252 -13.37 -27.02 -22.57
CA TYR A 252 -12.03 -27.37 -22.99
C TYR A 252 -11.79 -26.98 -24.46
#